data_c0ba8bab0677aa7f78ff00f505e8d9cf
#
_entry.id   c0ba8bab0677aa7f78ff00f505e8d9cf
#
_cell.length_a   1.000
_cell.length_b   1.000
_cell.length_c   1.000
_cell.angle_alpha   90.00
_cell.angle_beta   90.00
_cell.angle_gamma   90.00
#
_symmetry.space_group_name_H-M   'P 1'
#
loop_
_entity.id
_entity.type
_entity.pdbx_description
1 polymer ?
#
loop_
_entity_poly.entity_id
_entity_poly.type
_entity_poly.pdbx_seq_one_letter_code
_entity_poly.pdbx_strand_id
1 'polypeptide(L)'
;MRVQNNSFADATLVVLGHGTVLNDQSAAPVRQHAAELRRRNLFHEVREAFWKQEPQVRTVLASLATRRVFIVPLFISEGYFASEIIPHELGFGPPPATLNTPERELHYCLPVGSHESMTGVILARAAEVVKQFPFPRAPKPADVTLFIAGHGTGRNANSRLAIERQAELIRAQNIYAGVHAVFMEEDPRIGDCYRLAATKCVVMVPFFISDGLHAVEDIPVLLGEPEKLVKERHAASQPTWRNPTEKHGKLVWYSPSVGTEPLLADVILERVREAAGGGQF
;
A
#
# COMPACT_ATOMS: atom_id res chain seq x y z
N MET A 1 15.96 -20.90 -20.36
CA MET A 1 15.05 -19.81 -19.97
C MET A 1 15.69 -18.50 -20.41
N ARG A 2 15.14 -17.82 -21.42
CA ARG A 2 15.59 -16.47 -21.79
C ARG A 2 14.99 -15.51 -20.75
N VAL A 3 15.84 -14.97 -19.89
CA VAL A 3 15.52 -13.78 -19.10
C VAL A 3 15.22 -12.68 -20.12
N GLN A 4 13.96 -12.34 -20.32
CA GLN A 4 13.60 -11.11 -21.02
C GLN A 4 14.10 -9.96 -20.15
N ASN A 5 15.21 -9.40 -20.58
CA ASN A 5 15.80 -8.20 -20.00
C ASN A 5 14.91 -7.02 -20.43
N ASN A 6 13.74 -6.85 -19.77
CA ASN A 6 12.91 -5.65 -19.91
C ASN A 6 13.59 -4.52 -19.12
N SER A 7 14.73 -4.09 -19.66
CA SER A 7 15.42 -2.90 -19.20
C SER A 7 14.65 -1.67 -19.69
N PHE A 8 14.28 -0.79 -18.77
CA PHE A 8 13.75 0.54 -19.05
C PHE A 8 14.86 1.59 -19.04
N ALA A 9 16.07 1.21 -19.50
CA ALA A 9 17.27 2.05 -19.45
C ALA A 9 17.15 3.37 -20.24
N ASP A 10 16.17 3.48 -21.12
CA ASP A 10 15.81 4.69 -21.88
C ASP A 10 14.67 5.51 -21.22
N ALA A 11 14.11 5.05 -20.10
CA ALA A 11 12.93 5.63 -19.49
C ALA A 11 13.21 6.17 -18.08
N THR A 12 12.44 7.17 -17.67
CA THR A 12 12.36 7.61 -16.28
C THR A 12 11.13 7.03 -15.59
N LEU A 13 11.31 6.52 -14.38
CA LEU A 13 10.23 6.17 -13.47
C LEU A 13 10.00 7.32 -12.47
N VAL A 14 8.76 7.79 -12.37
CA VAL A 14 8.30 8.72 -11.35
C VAL A 14 7.39 7.98 -10.38
N VAL A 15 7.83 7.79 -9.13
CA VAL A 15 7.00 7.27 -8.04
C VAL A 15 6.24 8.43 -7.43
N LEU A 16 4.92 8.46 -7.62
CA LEU A 16 4.07 9.60 -7.27
C LEU A 16 3.29 9.33 -5.99
N GLY A 17 3.51 10.13 -4.95
CA GLY A 17 2.74 10.13 -3.72
C GLY A 17 1.78 11.31 -3.59
N HIS A 18 0.86 11.22 -2.64
CA HIS A 18 0.01 12.36 -2.29
C HIS A 18 0.84 13.49 -1.69
N GLY A 19 1.70 13.14 -0.72
CA GLY A 19 2.43 14.10 0.09
C GLY A 19 1.53 14.87 1.07
N THR A 20 2.14 15.47 2.07
CA THR A 20 1.50 16.43 2.98
C THR A 20 2.55 17.36 3.55
N VAL A 21 2.17 18.59 3.84
CA VAL A 21 3.03 19.56 4.53
C VAL A 21 3.00 19.39 6.06
N LEU A 22 2.15 18.47 6.57
CA LEU A 22 1.92 18.31 8.01
C LEU A 22 2.93 17.38 8.69
N ASN A 23 3.45 16.38 7.96
CA ASN A 23 4.45 15.44 8.49
C ASN A 23 5.24 14.77 7.35
N ASP A 24 6.47 14.34 7.63
CA ASP A 24 7.32 13.65 6.65
C ASP A 24 6.99 12.15 6.49
N GLN A 25 6.18 11.58 7.36
CA GLN A 25 5.88 10.13 7.35
C GLN A 25 5.10 9.72 6.12
N SER A 26 4.24 10.60 5.58
CA SER A 26 3.49 10.33 4.36
C SER A 26 4.36 10.20 3.11
N ALA A 27 5.53 10.84 3.10
CA ALA A 27 6.50 10.79 2.00
C ALA A 27 7.47 9.60 2.11
N ALA A 28 7.62 9.01 3.31
CA ALA A 28 8.61 7.97 3.57
C ALA A 28 8.47 6.75 2.64
N PRO A 29 7.28 6.17 2.39
CA PRO A 29 7.14 5.03 1.46
C PRO A 29 7.58 5.36 0.03
N VAL A 30 7.23 6.54 -0.47
CA VAL A 30 7.62 6.99 -1.82
C VAL A 30 9.15 7.07 -1.93
N ARG A 31 9.80 7.71 -0.96
CA ARG A 31 11.26 7.85 -0.91
C ARG A 31 11.94 6.50 -0.79
N GLN A 32 11.42 5.61 0.07
CA GLN A 32 11.94 4.25 0.27
C GLN A 32 11.93 3.45 -1.04
N HIS A 33 10.78 3.39 -1.71
CA HIS A 33 10.65 2.61 -2.93
C HIS A 33 11.40 3.24 -4.10
N ALA A 34 11.44 4.57 -4.21
CA ALA A 34 12.26 5.24 -5.21
C ALA A 34 13.76 4.93 -5.00
N ALA A 35 14.24 4.93 -3.75
CA ALA A 35 15.62 4.56 -3.44
C ALA A 35 15.92 3.09 -3.79
N GLU A 36 15.04 2.16 -3.45
CA GLU A 36 15.18 0.74 -3.80
C GLU A 36 15.20 0.54 -5.32
N LEU A 37 14.30 1.20 -6.06
CA LEU A 37 14.23 1.09 -7.52
C LEU A 37 15.44 1.73 -8.21
N ARG A 38 16.03 2.80 -7.65
CA ARG A 38 17.34 3.33 -8.10
C ARG A 38 18.44 2.28 -7.92
N ARG A 39 18.48 1.60 -6.79
CA ARG A 39 19.46 0.55 -6.51
C ARG A 39 19.37 -0.62 -7.49
N ARG A 40 18.16 -0.94 -7.99
CA ARG A 40 17.94 -2.00 -8.99
C ARG A 40 18.49 -1.64 -10.38
N ASN A 41 18.72 -0.36 -10.66
CA ASN A 41 19.32 0.14 -11.90
C ASN A 41 18.62 -0.36 -13.19
N LEU A 42 17.28 -0.37 -13.18
CA LEU A 42 16.45 -0.83 -14.30
C LEU A 42 16.03 0.32 -15.23
N PHE A 43 16.06 1.56 -14.74
CA PHE A 43 15.66 2.77 -15.44
C PHE A 43 16.85 3.70 -15.67
N HIS A 44 16.73 4.59 -16.65
CA HIS A 44 17.67 5.70 -16.80
C HIS A 44 17.72 6.55 -15.52
N GLU A 45 16.55 6.85 -14.98
CA GLU A 45 16.39 7.64 -13.75
C GLU A 45 15.14 7.19 -12.99
N VAL A 46 15.18 7.27 -11.65
CA VAL A 46 14.01 7.10 -10.78
C VAL A 46 13.85 8.35 -9.93
N ARG A 47 12.70 8.99 -9.99
CA ARG A 47 12.36 10.21 -9.25
C ARG A 47 11.19 9.96 -8.30
N GLU A 48 11.26 10.53 -7.11
CA GLU A 48 10.08 10.76 -6.28
C GLU A 48 9.40 12.06 -6.69
N ALA A 49 8.06 12.07 -6.61
CA ALA A 49 7.26 13.26 -6.81
C ALA A 49 6.00 13.21 -5.94
N PHE A 50 5.45 14.37 -5.62
CA PHE A 50 4.28 14.47 -4.78
C PHE A 50 3.25 15.44 -5.37
N TRP A 51 1.99 15.24 -4.98
CA TRP A 51 0.89 16.12 -5.35
C TRP A 51 0.82 17.39 -4.48
N LYS A 52 0.98 17.21 -3.14
CA LYS A 52 0.81 18.29 -2.14
C LYS A 52 2.10 18.70 -1.41
N GLN A 53 3.25 18.22 -1.86
CA GLN A 53 4.55 18.43 -1.20
C GLN A 53 5.65 18.56 -2.26
N GLU A 54 6.78 19.18 -1.91
CA GLU A 54 7.97 19.17 -2.76
C GLU A 54 8.73 17.82 -2.67
N PRO A 55 9.32 17.38 -3.79
CA PRO A 55 9.24 17.96 -5.11
C PRO A 55 7.87 17.70 -5.77
N GLN A 56 7.24 18.77 -6.26
CA GLN A 56 5.93 18.66 -6.92
C GLN A 56 6.04 17.93 -8.25
N VAL A 57 5.04 17.11 -8.57
CA VAL A 57 5.03 16.28 -9.78
C VAL A 57 5.21 17.11 -11.06
N ARG A 58 4.60 18.30 -11.15
CA ARG A 58 4.74 19.18 -12.32
C ARG A 58 6.18 19.66 -12.50
N THR A 59 6.84 20.06 -11.41
CA THR A 59 8.24 20.49 -11.41
C THR A 59 9.17 19.34 -11.80
N VAL A 60 8.94 18.14 -11.24
CA VAL A 60 9.71 16.95 -11.61
C VAL A 60 9.56 16.66 -13.09
N LEU A 61 8.33 16.54 -13.62
CA LEU A 61 8.08 16.24 -15.02
C LEU A 61 8.72 17.28 -15.96
N ALA A 62 8.71 18.56 -15.60
CA ALA A 62 9.34 19.62 -16.40
C ALA A 62 10.87 19.47 -16.48
N SER A 63 11.51 18.89 -15.45
CA SER A 63 12.98 18.76 -15.35
C SER A 63 13.55 17.49 -15.99
N LEU A 64 12.71 16.54 -16.43
CA LEU A 64 13.19 15.27 -16.98
C LEU A 64 13.81 15.44 -18.37
N ALA A 65 14.87 14.68 -18.65
CA ALA A 65 15.55 14.67 -19.94
C ALA A 65 15.13 13.52 -20.85
N THR A 66 14.58 12.43 -20.30
CA THR A 66 14.18 11.24 -21.05
C THR A 66 12.90 11.47 -21.84
N ARG A 67 12.79 10.80 -23.00
CA ARG A 67 11.60 10.82 -23.81
C ARG A 67 10.46 10.01 -23.19
N ARG A 68 10.75 8.81 -22.70
CA ARG A 68 9.77 7.87 -22.15
C ARG A 68 9.72 8.01 -20.62
N VAL A 69 8.52 8.23 -20.08
CA VAL A 69 8.32 8.46 -18.64
C VAL A 69 7.13 7.65 -18.16
N PHE A 70 7.32 6.88 -17.09
CA PHE A 70 6.26 6.18 -16.39
C PHE A 70 5.98 6.88 -15.06
N ILE A 71 4.72 7.22 -14.82
CA ILE A 71 4.25 7.82 -13.57
C ILE A 71 3.40 6.79 -12.85
N VAL A 72 3.91 6.24 -11.75
CA VAL A 72 3.21 5.23 -10.95
C VAL A 72 2.68 5.85 -9.66
N PRO A 73 1.33 6.00 -9.53
CA PRO A 73 0.72 6.49 -8.31
C PRO A 73 0.86 5.47 -7.17
N LEU A 74 1.57 5.86 -6.10
CA LEU A 74 1.66 5.10 -4.86
C LEU A 74 0.44 5.42 -4.00
N PHE A 75 -0.72 4.91 -4.41
CA PHE A 75 -2.02 5.06 -3.76
C PHE A 75 -2.67 3.70 -3.55
N ILE A 76 -3.51 3.62 -2.52
CA ILE A 76 -4.11 2.34 -2.10
C ILE A 76 -5.28 1.87 -2.99
N SER A 77 -5.84 2.77 -3.79
CA SER A 77 -6.98 2.45 -4.66
C SER A 77 -7.10 3.47 -5.80
N GLU A 78 -7.96 3.17 -6.76
CA GLU A 78 -8.41 4.05 -7.83
C GLU A 78 -9.40 5.09 -7.31
N GLY A 79 -8.95 5.86 -6.30
CA GLY A 79 -9.74 6.91 -5.68
C GLY A 79 -9.69 8.23 -6.46
N TYR A 80 -10.48 9.20 -6.02
CA TYR A 80 -10.68 10.51 -6.64
C TYR A 80 -9.38 11.22 -7.05
N PHE A 81 -8.36 11.23 -6.16
CA PHE A 81 -7.09 11.88 -6.50
C PHE A 81 -6.31 11.14 -7.58
N ALA A 82 -6.18 9.80 -7.44
CA ALA A 82 -5.35 9.00 -8.35
C ALA A 82 -5.97 8.82 -9.73
N SER A 83 -7.31 8.81 -9.83
CA SER A 83 -8.02 8.47 -11.07
C SER A 83 -8.67 9.67 -11.76
N GLU A 84 -8.88 10.79 -11.07
CA GLU A 84 -9.56 11.95 -11.63
C GLU A 84 -8.72 13.21 -11.54
N ILE A 85 -8.37 13.68 -10.34
CA ILE A 85 -7.76 15.00 -10.15
C ILE A 85 -6.35 15.08 -10.75
N ILE A 86 -5.46 14.18 -10.32
CA ILE A 86 -4.05 14.26 -10.72
C ILE A 86 -3.88 14.02 -12.23
N PRO A 87 -4.47 12.95 -12.83
CA PRO A 87 -4.33 12.76 -14.26
C PRO A 87 -4.93 13.94 -15.05
N HIS A 88 -6.13 14.43 -14.71
CA HIS A 88 -6.74 15.57 -15.38
C HIS A 88 -5.86 16.83 -15.33
N GLU A 89 -5.32 17.16 -14.15
CA GLU A 89 -4.46 18.35 -14.01
C GLU A 89 -3.09 18.21 -14.70
N LEU A 90 -2.63 16.99 -14.97
CA LEU A 90 -1.44 16.71 -15.76
C LEU A 90 -1.73 16.58 -17.26
N GLY A 91 -3.00 16.74 -17.69
CA GLY A 91 -3.42 16.67 -19.08
C GLY A 91 -3.67 15.25 -19.61
N PHE A 92 -3.79 14.26 -18.73
CA PHE A 92 -4.16 12.89 -19.09
C PHE A 92 -5.67 12.69 -19.11
N GLY A 93 -6.11 11.69 -19.89
CA GLY A 93 -7.43 11.08 -19.75
C GLY A 93 -7.51 10.16 -18.51
N PRO A 94 -8.63 9.39 -18.37
CA PRO A 94 -8.75 8.38 -17.30
C PRO A 94 -7.63 7.34 -17.35
N PRO A 95 -7.04 6.96 -16.19
CA PRO A 95 -5.97 5.97 -16.15
C PRO A 95 -6.45 4.54 -16.50
N PRO A 96 -5.59 3.68 -17.07
CA PRO A 96 -4.23 3.99 -17.51
C PRO A 96 -4.26 4.85 -18.78
N ALA A 97 -3.37 5.85 -18.87
CA ALA A 97 -3.39 6.80 -19.98
C ALA A 97 -1.99 7.13 -20.49
N THR A 98 -1.87 7.34 -21.79
CA THR A 98 -0.64 7.81 -22.44
C THR A 98 -0.87 9.18 -23.04
N LEU A 99 0.03 10.10 -22.75
CA LEU A 99 0.08 11.45 -23.31
C LEU A 99 1.34 11.59 -24.17
N ASN A 100 1.15 11.78 -25.47
CA ASN A 100 2.23 12.00 -26.41
C ASN A 100 2.38 13.50 -26.68
N THR A 101 3.57 14.02 -26.43
CA THR A 101 4.00 15.36 -26.86
C THR A 101 5.13 15.23 -27.90
N PRO A 102 5.52 16.31 -28.61
CA PRO A 102 6.65 16.24 -29.52
C PRO A 102 7.95 15.76 -28.85
N GLU A 103 8.13 16.09 -27.55
CA GLU A 103 9.35 15.80 -26.81
C GLU A 103 9.26 14.51 -26.00
N ARG A 104 8.04 14.07 -25.60
CA ARG A 104 7.86 13.02 -24.57
C ARG A 104 6.68 12.12 -24.84
N GLU A 105 6.83 10.89 -24.35
CA GLU A 105 5.80 9.88 -24.18
C GLU A 105 5.62 9.63 -22.67
N LEU A 106 4.51 10.11 -22.11
CA LEU A 106 4.21 10.04 -20.69
C LEU A 106 3.13 8.98 -20.44
N HIS A 107 3.41 7.99 -19.61
CA HIS A 107 2.47 6.95 -19.21
C HIS A 107 2.04 7.17 -17.77
N TYR A 108 0.77 7.48 -17.55
CA TYR A 108 0.17 7.52 -16.22
C TYR A 108 -0.43 6.15 -15.91
N CYS A 109 0.19 5.41 -15.01
CA CYS A 109 -0.18 4.05 -14.64
C CYS A 109 -1.40 4.01 -13.70
N LEU A 110 -2.01 2.83 -13.55
CA LEU A 110 -2.95 2.59 -12.47
C LEU A 110 -2.22 2.62 -11.10
N PRO A 111 -2.91 2.96 -10.00
CA PRO A 111 -2.33 2.95 -8.67
C PRO A 111 -1.96 1.53 -8.22
N VAL A 112 -0.95 1.43 -7.35
CA VAL A 112 -0.43 0.13 -6.88
C VAL A 112 -1.46 -0.68 -6.11
N GLY A 113 -2.30 -0.05 -5.28
CA GLY A 113 -3.20 -0.74 -4.35
C GLY A 113 -4.28 -1.61 -5.00
N SER A 114 -4.66 -1.33 -6.25
CA SER A 114 -5.61 -2.17 -6.99
C SER A 114 -4.95 -3.33 -7.77
N HIS A 115 -3.62 -3.46 -7.73
CA HIS A 115 -2.91 -4.55 -8.40
C HIS A 115 -3.01 -5.86 -7.63
N GLU A 116 -3.17 -6.99 -8.33
CA GLU A 116 -3.31 -8.31 -7.70
C GLU A 116 -2.05 -8.73 -6.90
N SER A 117 -0.85 -8.30 -7.31
CA SER A 117 0.40 -8.56 -6.58
C SER A 117 0.44 -7.95 -5.17
N MET A 118 -0.48 -7.03 -4.82
CA MET A 118 -0.62 -6.56 -3.44
C MET A 118 -0.95 -7.70 -2.46
N THR A 119 -1.51 -8.80 -2.96
CA THR A 119 -1.68 -10.05 -2.20
C THR A 119 -0.36 -10.49 -1.56
N GLY A 120 0.73 -10.51 -2.33
CA GLY A 120 2.06 -10.87 -1.81
C GLY A 120 2.58 -9.91 -0.74
N VAL A 121 2.32 -8.62 -0.90
CA VAL A 121 2.68 -7.57 0.07
C VAL A 121 1.95 -7.77 1.41
N ILE A 122 0.64 -8.05 1.36
CA ILE A 122 -0.17 -8.32 2.56
C ILE A 122 0.32 -9.58 3.27
N LEU A 123 0.57 -10.66 2.52
CA LEU A 123 1.05 -11.93 3.07
C LEU A 123 2.43 -11.78 3.71
N ALA A 124 3.33 -10.99 3.12
CA ALA A 124 4.64 -10.70 3.68
C ALA A 124 4.52 -9.97 5.02
N ARG A 125 3.67 -8.93 5.12
CA ARG A 125 3.42 -8.22 6.38
C ARG A 125 2.85 -9.12 7.45
N ALA A 126 1.88 -9.97 7.10
CA ALA A 126 1.30 -10.92 8.04
C ALA A 126 2.33 -11.93 8.57
N ALA A 127 3.19 -12.43 7.69
CA ALA A 127 4.25 -13.37 8.08
C ALA A 127 5.35 -12.69 8.91
N GLU A 128 5.74 -11.46 8.54
CA GLU A 128 6.78 -10.69 9.22
C GLU A 128 6.42 -10.40 10.68
N VAL A 129 5.21 -9.88 10.94
CA VAL A 129 4.80 -9.53 12.31
C VAL A 129 4.73 -10.76 13.22
N VAL A 130 4.27 -11.90 12.70
CA VAL A 130 4.25 -13.17 13.46
C VAL A 130 5.67 -13.68 13.73
N LYS A 131 6.56 -13.57 12.74
CA LYS A 131 7.97 -13.96 12.87
C LYS A 131 8.73 -13.08 13.87
N GLN A 132 8.44 -11.79 13.87
CA GLN A 132 9.09 -10.81 14.77
C GLN A 132 8.64 -11.00 16.23
N PHE A 133 7.40 -11.39 16.43
CA PHE A 133 6.80 -11.54 17.76
C PHE A 133 6.24 -12.97 17.97
N PRO A 134 7.08 -14.00 18.10
CA PRO A 134 6.65 -15.41 18.07
C PRO A 134 6.10 -15.92 19.42
N PHE A 135 5.54 -15.06 20.26
CA PHE A 135 5.04 -15.40 21.60
C PHE A 135 3.54 -15.78 21.59
N PRO A 136 3.08 -16.77 22.38
CA PRO A 136 3.87 -17.77 23.12
C PRO A 136 4.61 -18.73 22.20
N ARG A 137 4.20 -18.82 20.96
CA ARG A 137 4.85 -19.44 19.79
C ARG A 137 4.26 -18.86 18.52
N ALA A 138 5.02 -18.80 17.44
CA ALA A 138 4.52 -18.41 16.13
C ALA A 138 3.37 -19.33 15.69
N PRO A 139 2.13 -18.84 15.47
CA PRO A 139 1.05 -19.66 14.95
C PRO A 139 1.34 -20.06 13.50
N LYS A 140 0.84 -21.23 13.09
CA LYS A 140 0.81 -21.59 11.67
C LYS A 140 -0.27 -20.76 10.97
N PRO A 141 -0.10 -20.38 9.69
CA PRO A 141 -1.13 -19.62 8.97
C PRO A 141 -2.52 -20.27 9.02
N ALA A 142 -2.62 -21.61 8.97
CA ALA A 142 -3.87 -22.37 9.08
C ALA A 142 -4.57 -22.20 10.45
N ASP A 143 -3.86 -21.74 11.49
CA ASP A 143 -4.41 -21.48 12.83
C ASP A 143 -4.73 -19.98 13.02
N VAL A 144 -4.62 -19.17 11.98
CA VAL A 144 -4.78 -17.70 12.01
C VAL A 144 -5.97 -17.26 11.18
N THR A 145 -6.76 -16.33 11.70
CA THR A 145 -7.68 -15.52 10.90
C THR A 145 -6.98 -14.21 10.53
N LEU A 146 -6.81 -13.97 9.23
CA LEU A 146 -6.19 -12.75 8.68
C LEU A 146 -7.25 -11.69 8.43
N PHE A 147 -6.99 -10.47 8.88
CA PHE A 147 -7.80 -9.30 8.60
C PHE A 147 -7.00 -8.26 7.83
N ILE A 148 -7.61 -7.69 6.80
CA ILE A 148 -7.08 -6.58 6.03
C ILE A 148 -7.90 -5.36 6.42
N ALA A 149 -7.26 -4.39 7.08
CA ALA A 149 -7.94 -3.22 7.61
C ALA A 149 -7.76 -2.02 6.68
N GLY A 150 -8.87 -1.40 6.29
CA GLY A 150 -8.83 -0.18 5.48
C GLY A 150 -9.72 0.91 6.01
N HIS A 151 -9.71 2.06 5.33
CA HIS A 151 -10.49 3.22 5.74
C HIS A 151 -12.00 2.91 5.63
N GLY A 152 -12.44 2.48 4.46
CA GLY A 152 -13.84 2.39 4.09
C GLY A 152 -14.46 3.80 4.06
N THR A 153 -15.00 4.20 2.95
CA THR A 153 -15.66 5.50 2.85
C THR A 153 -16.84 5.40 1.91
N GLY A 154 -18.02 5.81 2.37
CA GLY A 154 -19.22 5.86 1.54
C GLY A 154 -19.13 6.82 0.34
N ARG A 155 -18.04 7.60 0.24
CA ARG A 155 -17.82 8.54 -0.87
C ARG A 155 -17.24 7.88 -2.12
N ASN A 156 -16.50 6.79 -1.98
CA ASN A 156 -15.86 6.08 -3.08
C ASN A 156 -15.72 4.59 -2.77
N ALA A 157 -16.48 3.77 -3.48
CA ALA A 157 -16.47 2.32 -3.32
C ALA A 157 -15.12 1.65 -3.69
N ASN A 158 -14.26 2.30 -4.48
CA ASN A 158 -13.03 1.70 -5.00
C ASN A 158 -12.04 1.35 -3.89
N SER A 159 -12.00 2.12 -2.79
CA SER A 159 -11.16 1.80 -1.63
C SER A 159 -11.59 0.49 -0.98
N ARG A 160 -12.89 0.30 -0.80
CA ARG A 160 -13.47 -0.93 -0.27
C ARG A 160 -13.24 -2.11 -1.21
N LEU A 161 -13.57 -1.94 -2.49
CA LEU A 161 -13.43 -2.98 -3.51
C LEU A 161 -11.99 -3.47 -3.65
N ALA A 162 -10.99 -2.58 -3.58
CA ALA A 162 -9.58 -2.95 -3.62
C ALA A 162 -9.22 -3.91 -2.47
N ILE A 163 -9.70 -3.63 -1.24
CA ILE A 163 -9.42 -4.46 -0.06
C ILE A 163 -10.17 -5.79 -0.12
N GLU A 164 -11.46 -5.76 -0.50
CA GLU A 164 -12.27 -6.97 -0.66
C GLU A 164 -11.67 -7.91 -1.72
N ARG A 165 -11.20 -7.35 -2.85
CA ARG A 165 -10.51 -8.11 -3.89
C ARG A 165 -9.26 -8.80 -3.37
N GLN A 166 -8.43 -8.12 -2.58
CA GLN A 166 -7.25 -8.74 -1.96
C GLN A 166 -7.66 -9.87 -0.98
N ALA A 167 -8.70 -9.63 -0.18
CA ALA A 167 -9.21 -10.66 0.72
C ALA A 167 -9.71 -11.90 -0.02
N GLU A 168 -10.38 -11.74 -1.16
CA GLU A 168 -10.81 -12.84 -2.02
C GLU A 168 -9.62 -13.62 -2.60
N LEU A 169 -8.62 -12.93 -3.14
CA LEU A 169 -7.42 -13.54 -3.73
C LEU A 169 -6.64 -14.34 -2.68
N ILE A 170 -6.51 -13.83 -1.45
CA ILE A 170 -5.84 -14.56 -0.38
C ILE A 170 -6.70 -15.73 0.11
N ARG A 171 -8.02 -15.55 0.23
CA ARG A 171 -8.94 -16.62 0.62
C ARG A 171 -8.88 -17.81 -0.35
N ALA A 172 -8.79 -17.54 -1.65
CA ALA A 172 -8.66 -18.56 -2.68
C ALA A 172 -7.40 -19.44 -2.54
N GLN A 173 -6.35 -18.95 -1.87
CA GLN A 173 -5.14 -19.73 -1.62
C GLN A 173 -5.28 -20.76 -0.49
N ASN A 174 -6.33 -20.68 0.33
CA ASN A 174 -6.60 -21.58 1.46
C ASN A 174 -5.43 -21.74 2.46
N ILE A 175 -4.64 -20.69 2.66
CA ILE A 175 -3.48 -20.70 3.56
C ILE A 175 -3.89 -20.38 5.00
N TYR A 176 -4.85 -19.45 5.18
CA TYR A 176 -5.37 -19.00 6.46
C TYR A 176 -6.70 -19.67 6.81
N ALA A 177 -6.98 -19.80 8.11
CA ALA A 177 -8.28 -20.34 8.57
C ALA A 177 -9.48 -19.46 8.16
N GLY A 178 -9.23 -18.19 7.95
CA GLY A 178 -10.20 -17.22 7.45
C GLY A 178 -9.49 -15.95 6.98
N VAL A 179 -10.09 -15.23 6.04
CA VAL A 179 -9.57 -13.94 5.54
C VAL A 179 -10.74 -12.97 5.41
N HIS A 180 -10.64 -11.80 6.01
CA HIS A 180 -11.70 -10.81 6.04
C HIS A 180 -11.16 -9.40 5.74
N ALA A 181 -11.94 -8.61 5.00
CA ALA A 181 -11.80 -7.17 4.94
C ALA A 181 -12.58 -6.54 6.10
N VAL A 182 -11.99 -5.54 6.78
CA VAL A 182 -12.64 -4.75 7.83
C VAL A 182 -12.29 -3.28 7.67
N PHE A 183 -13.16 -2.39 8.15
CA PHE A 183 -13.08 -0.97 7.83
C PHE A 183 -13.21 -0.09 9.07
N MET A 184 -12.65 1.12 8.98
CA MET A 184 -12.78 2.13 10.03
C MET A 184 -14.18 2.75 10.06
N GLU A 185 -14.75 3.05 8.89
CA GLU A 185 -15.99 3.82 8.77
C GLU A 185 -17.19 3.00 8.26
N GLU A 186 -16.97 1.80 7.72
CA GLU A 186 -18.01 0.92 7.14
C GLU A 186 -18.04 -0.45 7.82
N ASP A 187 -19.14 -1.18 7.67
CA ASP A 187 -19.25 -2.57 8.11
C ASP A 187 -18.63 -3.54 7.06
N PRO A 188 -17.99 -4.63 7.54
CA PRO A 188 -17.71 -4.93 8.95
C PRO A 188 -16.65 -3.99 9.53
N ARG A 189 -16.86 -3.51 10.75
CA ARG A 189 -15.93 -2.62 11.46
C ARG A 189 -14.68 -3.36 11.91
N ILE A 190 -13.57 -2.62 12.10
CA ILE A 190 -12.32 -3.20 12.62
C ILE A 190 -12.55 -3.96 13.93
N GLY A 191 -13.35 -3.41 14.86
CA GLY A 191 -13.69 -4.09 16.11
C GLY A 191 -14.48 -5.39 15.95
N ASP A 192 -15.15 -5.62 14.83
CA ASP A 192 -15.84 -6.87 14.52
C ASP A 192 -14.88 -8.07 14.35
N CYS A 193 -13.58 -7.83 14.20
CA CYS A 193 -12.58 -8.86 14.03
C CYS A 193 -12.66 -9.93 15.13
N TYR A 194 -12.98 -9.54 16.35
CA TYR A 194 -13.11 -10.47 17.48
C TYR A 194 -14.26 -11.45 17.34
N ARG A 195 -15.36 -10.99 16.77
CA ARG A 195 -16.56 -11.81 16.50
C ARG A 195 -16.40 -12.65 15.22
N LEU A 196 -15.76 -12.09 14.20
CA LEU A 196 -15.58 -12.74 12.89
C LEU A 196 -14.48 -13.79 12.90
N ALA A 197 -13.48 -13.65 13.78
CA ALA A 197 -12.38 -14.59 13.83
C ALA A 197 -12.81 -15.99 14.28
N ALA A 198 -12.66 -16.98 13.42
CA ALA A 198 -12.91 -18.38 13.75
C ALA A 198 -11.85 -18.98 14.67
N THR A 199 -10.65 -18.40 14.72
CA THR A 199 -9.49 -18.88 15.48
C THR A 199 -9.18 -17.99 16.69
N LYS A 200 -8.31 -18.48 17.59
CA LYS A 200 -7.78 -17.66 18.68
C LYS A 200 -6.71 -16.68 18.21
N CYS A 201 -5.95 -17.03 17.19
CA CYS A 201 -4.89 -16.19 16.63
C CYS A 201 -5.45 -15.32 15.51
N VAL A 202 -5.21 -14.02 15.61
CA VAL A 202 -5.65 -13.00 14.66
C VAL A 202 -4.44 -12.21 14.18
N VAL A 203 -4.31 -12.03 12.89
CA VAL A 203 -3.36 -11.08 12.30
C VAL A 203 -4.15 -9.98 11.61
N MET A 204 -3.83 -8.73 11.95
CA MET A 204 -4.42 -7.53 11.34
C MET A 204 -3.35 -6.81 10.53
N VAL A 205 -3.60 -6.62 9.23
CA VAL A 205 -2.71 -5.90 8.31
C VAL A 205 -3.39 -4.61 7.83
N PRO A 206 -2.88 -3.43 8.20
CA PRO A 206 -3.38 -2.17 7.69
C PRO A 206 -3.06 -1.99 6.19
N PHE A 207 -4.09 -1.79 5.38
CA PHE A 207 -3.96 -1.57 3.95
C PHE A 207 -3.90 -0.07 3.63
N PHE A 208 -2.78 0.55 4.04
CA PHE A 208 -2.48 1.97 3.86
C PHE A 208 -1.08 2.14 3.27
N ILE A 209 -0.85 3.25 2.57
CA ILE A 209 0.47 3.55 2.00
C ILE A 209 1.46 4.05 3.06
N SER A 210 0.99 4.71 4.10
CA SER A 210 1.86 5.20 5.18
C SER A 210 1.35 4.78 6.55
N ASP A 211 2.26 4.69 7.51
CA ASP A 211 1.95 4.54 8.93
C ASP A 211 1.56 5.90 9.55
N GLY A 212 0.56 6.55 8.94
CA GLY A 212 -0.03 7.79 9.46
C GLY A 212 -0.95 7.53 10.67
N LEU A 213 -1.63 8.60 11.15
CA LEU A 213 -2.48 8.55 12.35
C LEU A 213 -3.50 7.40 12.33
N HIS A 214 -4.07 7.08 11.17
CA HIS A 214 -4.99 5.95 11.06
C HIS A 214 -4.36 4.62 11.47
N ALA A 215 -3.12 4.35 11.03
CA ALA A 215 -2.45 3.11 11.37
C ALA A 215 -1.86 3.12 12.80
N VAL A 216 -1.35 4.27 13.26
CA VAL A 216 -0.65 4.31 14.56
C VAL A 216 -1.54 4.69 15.73
N GLU A 217 -2.69 5.35 15.52
CA GLU A 217 -3.61 5.75 16.58
C GLU A 217 -5.00 5.12 16.42
N ASP A 218 -5.70 5.40 15.31
CA ASP A 218 -7.11 5.08 15.18
C ASP A 218 -7.36 3.57 15.22
N ILE A 219 -6.60 2.77 14.46
CA ILE A 219 -6.79 1.31 14.42
C ILE A 219 -6.49 0.66 15.77
N PRO A 220 -5.38 0.97 16.50
CA PRO A 220 -5.17 0.49 17.86
C PRO A 220 -6.33 0.80 18.81
N VAL A 221 -6.93 2.01 18.73
CA VAL A 221 -8.12 2.38 19.52
C VAL A 221 -9.33 1.53 19.10
N LEU A 222 -9.59 1.36 17.82
CA LEU A 222 -10.68 0.52 17.30
C LEU A 222 -10.50 -0.97 17.66
N LEU A 223 -9.27 -1.41 17.88
CA LEU A 223 -8.93 -2.73 18.42
C LEU A 223 -9.02 -2.79 19.95
N GLY A 224 -9.44 -1.72 20.63
CA GLY A 224 -9.73 -1.70 22.05
C GLY A 224 -8.58 -1.24 22.96
N GLU A 225 -7.51 -0.61 22.42
CA GLU A 225 -6.55 0.11 23.26
C GLU A 225 -7.18 1.41 23.77
N PRO A 226 -6.93 1.81 25.03
CA PRO A 226 -7.41 3.11 25.52
C PRO A 226 -6.79 4.27 24.72
N GLU A 227 -7.64 5.17 24.22
CA GLU A 227 -7.22 6.30 23.38
C GLU A 227 -6.11 7.14 24.02
N LYS A 228 -6.25 7.45 25.31
CA LYS A 228 -5.25 8.20 26.09
C LYS A 228 -3.88 7.52 26.06
N LEU A 229 -3.85 6.20 26.27
CA LEU A 229 -2.61 5.40 26.27
C LEU A 229 -1.96 5.36 24.88
N VAL A 230 -2.77 5.24 23.82
CA VAL A 230 -2.31 5.27 22.42
C VAL A 230 -1.63 6.60 22.11
N LYS A 231 -2.28 7.72 22.45
CA LYS A 231 -1.74 9.07 22.25
C LYS A 231 -0.46 9.32 23.05
N GLU A 232 -0.42 8.88 24.32
CA GLU A 232 0.79 8.99 25.16
C GLU A 232 1.96 8.20 24.57
N ARG A 233 1.72 6.96 24.11
CA ARG A 233 2.75 6.13 23.45
C ARG A 233 3.23 6.76 22.16
N HIS A 234 2.30 7.23 21.31
CA HIS A 234 2.65 7.88 20.05
C HIS A 234 3.51 9.14 20.28
N ALA A 235 3.11 10.01 21.20
CA ALA A 235 3.88 11.21 21.57
C ALA A 235 5.28 10.87 22.10
N ALA A 236 5.44 9.72 22.77
CA ALA A 236 6.72 9.20 23.24
C ALA A 236 7.49 8.39 22.19
N SER A 237 7.04 8.35 20.94
CA SER A 237 7.61 7.51 19.86
C SER A 237 7.72 6.02 20.24
N GLN A 238 6.77 5.53 21.03
CA GLN A 238 6.67 4.13 21.43
C GLN A 238 5.60 3.41 20.58
N PRO A 239 5.71 2.07 20.39
CA PRO A 239 4.68 1.30 19.72
C PRO A 239 3.32 1.47 20.39
N THR A 240 2.32 1.90 19.62
CA THR A 240 0.94 2.12 20.11
C THR A 240 0.20 0.80 20.32
N TRP A 241 0.60 -0.26 19.63
CA TRP A 241 0.18 -1.63 19.83
C TRP A 241 1.36 -2.51 20.26
N ARG A 242 1.16 -3.38 21.25
CA ARG A 242 2.17 -4.36 21.71
C ARG A 242 1.87 -5.73 21.11
N ASN A 243 2.77 -6.22 20.28
CA ASN A 243 2.60 -7.51 19.61
C ASN A 243 3.11 -8.69 20.45
N PRO A 244 2.34 -9.81 20.52
CA PRO A 244 0.90 -9.84 20.35
C PRO A 244 0.18 -9.33 21.61
N THR A 245 -1.05 -8.82 21.46
CA THR A 245 -1.91 -8.42 22.58
C THR A 245 -3.12 -9.35 22.67
N GLU A 246 -3.46 -9.78 23.88
CA GLU A 246 -4.69 -10.52 24.12
C GLU A 246 -5.86 -9.53 24.36
N LYS A 247 -6.91 -9.65 23.53
CA LYS A 247 -8.15 -8.89 23.62
C LYS A 247 -9.34 -9.80 23.29
N HIS A 248 -10.39 -9.72 24.10
CA HIS A 248 -11.64 -10.47 23.89
C HIS A 248 -11.42 -11.98 23.62
N GLY A 249 -10.43 -12.61 24.31
CA GLY A 249 -10.09 -14.01 24.14
C GLY A 249 -9.37 -14.36 22.84
N LYS A 250 -8.93 -13.35 22.08
CA LYS A 250 -8.10 -13.49 20.88
C LYS A 250 -6.70 -12.94 21.14
N LEU A 251 -5.71 -13.58 20.54
CA LEU A 251 -4.33 -13.10 20.51
C LEU A 251 -4.09 -12.39 19.17
N VAL A 252 -3.86 -11.08 19.21
CA VAL A 252 -3.85 -10.22 18.03
C VAL A 252 -2.45 -9.74 17.72
N TRP A 253 -1.95 -10.04 16.54
CA TRP A 253 -0.78 -9.44 15.90
C TRP A 253 -1.25 -8.30 14.99
N TYR A 254 -0.65 -7.15 15.13
CA TYR A 254 -0.91 -5.96 14.34
C TYR A 254 0.38 -5.55 13.62
N SER A 255 0.36 -5.57 12.29
CA SER A 255 1.53 -5.25 11.48
C SER A 255 1.65 -3.76 11.19
N PRO A 256 2.82 -3.27 10.74
CA PRO A 256 2.91 -2.01 10.02
C PRO A 256 2.05 -2.03 8.75
N SER A 257 1.77 -0.86 8.17
CA SER A 257 1.03 -0.72 6.92
C SER A 257 1.76 -1.37 5.74
N VAL A 258 0.99 -1.72 4.70
CA VAL A 258 1.55 -2.35 3.48
C VAL A 258 2.51 -1.44 2.72
N GLY A 259 2.38 -0.12 2.85
CA GLY A 259 3.11 0.84 2.02
C GLY A 259 4.61 0.88 2.21
N THR A 260 5.14 0.40 3.34
CA THR A 260 6.59 0.30 3.60
C THR A 260 7.14 -1.13 3.40
N GLU A 261 6.31 -2.07 2.92
CA GLU A 261 6.76 -3.44 2.62
C GLU A 261 7.67 -3.45 1.39
N PRO A 262 8.88 -4.04 1.47
CA PRO A 262 9.83 -4.04 0.35
C PRO A 262 9.29 -4.60 -0.96
N LEU A 263 8.40 -5.60 -0.92
CA LEU A 263 7.78 -6.20 -2.11
C LEU A 263 6.90 -5.20 -2.89
N LEU A 264 6.51 -4.08 -2.30
CA LEU A 264 5.76 -3.05 -3.02
C LEU A 264 6.55 -2.44 -4.19
N ALA A 265 7.88 -2.47 -4.12
CA ALA A 265 8.73 -2.08 -5.26
C ALA A 265 8.50 -2.97 -6.50
N ASP A 266 8.19 -4.25 -6.31
CA ASP A 266 7.86 -5.16 -7.41
C ASP A 266 6.49 -4.84 -8.01
N VAL A 267 5.50 -4.47 -7.18
CA VAL A 267 4.19 -4.02 -7.66
C VAL A 267 4.31 -2.75 -8.51
N ILE A 268 5.20 -1.82 -8.13
CA ILE A 268 5.49 -0.64 -8.95
C ILE A 268 6.02 -1.05 -10.33
N LEU A 269 6.93 -2.04 -10.39
CA LEU A 269 7.46 -2.55 -11.65
C LEU A 269 6.40 -3.24 -12.51
N GLU A 270 5.46 -3.99 -11.89
CA GLU A 270 4.35 -4.59 -12.64
C GLU A 270 3.47 -3.51 -13.28
N ARG A 271 3.16 -2.43 -12.57
CA ARG A 271 2.42 -1.28 -13.13
C ARG A 271 3.13 -0.64 -14.33
N VAL A 272 4.45 -0.55 -14.29
CA VAL A 272 5.25 -0.08 -15.43
C VAL A 272 5.15 -1.06 -16.62
N ARG A 273 5.24 -2.37 -16.35
CA ARG A 273 5.14 -3.41 -17.40
C ARG A 273 3.78 -3.40 -18.08
N GLU A 274 2.69 -3.29 -17.31
CA GLU A 274 1.33 -3.15 -17.83
C GLU A 274 1.23 -1.95 -18.79
N ALA A 275 1.70 -0.77 -18.35
CA ALA A 275 1.66 0.45 -19.14
C ALA A 275 2.55 0.43 -20.38
N ALA A 276 3.65 -0.34 -20.35
CA ALA A 276 4.55 -0.54 -21.49
C ALA A 276 4.01 -1.50 -22.58
N GLY A 277 2.78 -2.01 -22.44
CA GLY A 277 2.19 -2.98 -23.36
C GLY A 277 2.59 -4.43 -23.06
N GLY A 278 3.18 -4.69 -21.90
CA GLY A 278 3.52 -6.02 -21.39
C GLY A 278 2.37 -6.68 -20.62
N GLY A 279 1.13 -6.43 -20.97
CA GLY A 279 -0.04 -7.06 -20.37
C GLY A 279 -0.35 -8.38 -21.06
N GLN A 280 -0.11 -9.43 -20.36
CA GLN A 280 -0.70 -10.78 -20.31
C GLN A 280 0.41 -11.83 -20.16
N PHE A 281 0.56 -12.29 -18.96
CA PHE A 281 1.09 -13.61 -18.69
C PHE A 281 0.05 -14.42 -17.92
#